data_8cbb5ffe4cea98193100158836616cff
#
_entry.id   8cbb5ffe4cea98193100158836616cff
#
_cell.length_a   1.000
_cell.length_b   1.000
_cell.length_c   1.000
_cell.angle_alpha   90.00
_cell.angle_beta   90.00
_cell.angle_gamma   90.00
#
_symmetry.space_group_name_H-M   'P 1'
#
loop_
_entity.id
_entity.type
_entity.pdbx_description
1 polymer ?
#
loop_
_entity_poly.entity_id
_entity_poly.type
_entity_poly.pdbx_seq_one_letter_code
_entity_poly.pdbx_strand_id
1 'polypeptide(L)'
;DQIFNLNIGIKKKNYDKIINRKLLEKTLIDAKELFSENYKETKIMHIIIQKYLIDGKLYLSPQYNIKGNNFCLEIQFRSISLSLTQEIEKVLEKYQIKIIQYFDGNYIKNFFNNNDIDFTQKTHSIKNGVNENEVKLVPKNIKNLGFFERFFQLFG
;
A
#
# COMPACT_ATOMS: atom_id res chain seq x y z
N ASP A 1 -3.30 7.91 19.35
CA ASP A 1 -2.56 6.85 18.65
C ASP A 1 -1.63 7.46 17.60
N GLN A 2 -0.43 6.90 17.46
CA GLN A 2 0.59 7.39 16.52
C GLN A 2 0.61 6.57 15.21
N ILE A 3 -0.06 5.41 15.22
CA ILE A 3 -0.22 4.52 14.08
C ILE A 3 -1.72 4.38 13.79
N PHE A 4 -2.08 4.57 12.52
CA PHE A 4 -3.47 4.59 12.07
C PHE A 4 -3.69 3.50 11.02
N ASN A 5 -4.84 2.84 11.11
CA ASN A 5 -5.33 1.86 10.13
C ASN A 5 -6.67 2.36 9.59
N LEU A 6 -6.75 2.58 8.30
CA LEU A 6 -7.95 3.05 7.63
C LEU A 6 -8.29 2.15 6.45
N ASN A 7 -9.55 1.74 6.33
CA ASN A 7 -10.05 1.03 5.17
C ASN A 7 -10.85 1.98 4.27
N ILE A 8 -10.52 2.01 2.99
CA ILE A 8 -11.21 2.80 1.98
C ILE A 8 -11.77 1.85 0.91
N GLY A 9 -13.07 1.96 0.65
CA GLY A 9 -13.74 1.29 -0.45
C GLY A 9 -13.92 2.24 -1.64
N ILE A 10 -13.37 1.89 -2.82
CA ILE A 10 -13.57 2.67 -4.04
C ILE A 10 -14.31 1.83 -5.07
N LYS A 11 -15.48 2.32 -5.49
CA LYS A 11 -16.28 1.69 -6.54
C LYS A 11 -16.18 2.47 -7.85
N LYS A 12 -15.94 1.74 -8.94
CA LYS A 12 -15.94 2.26 -10.32
C LYS A 12 -16.97 1.55 -11.18
N LYS A 13 -17.71 2.33 -11.96
CA LYS A 13 -18.51 1.78 -13.07
C LYS A 13 -17.58 1.41 -14.23
N ASN A 14 -17.74 0.21 -14.78
CA ASN A 14 -16.89 -0.32 -15.85
C ASN A 14 -17.64 -0.62 -17.15
N TYR A 15 -18.98 -0.57 -17.15
CA TYR A 15 -19.84 -0.73 -18.33
C TYR A 15 -19.53 -2.00 -19.15
N ASP A 16 -19.46 -3.14 -18.47
CA ASP A 16 -19.16 -4.46 -19.03
C ASP A 16 -17.85 -4.54 -19.85
N LYS A 17 -16.90 -3.64 -19.56
CA LYS A 17 -15.57 -3.70 -20.15
C LYS A 17 -14.68 -4.69 -19.40
N ILE A 18 -13.62 -5.10 -20.07
CA ILE A 18 -12.59 -5.95 -19.44
C ILE A 18 -11.90 -5.15 -18.33
N ILE A 19 -11.87 -5.73 -17.15
CA ILE A 19 -11.08 -5.21 -16.03
C ILE A 19 -9.62 -5.43 -16.35
N ASN A 20 -8.90 -4.34 -16.47
CA ASN A 20 -7.50 -4.34 -16.83
C ASN A 20 -6.66 -3.62 -15.76
N ARG A 21 -5.36 -3.73 -15.93
CA ARG A 21 -4.37 -3.13 -15.07
C ARG A 21 -4.54 -1.61 -14.92
N LYS A 22 -4.87 -0.92 -16.01
CA LYS A 22 -5.07 0.54 -16.02
C LYS A 22 -6.24 0.98 -15.13
N LEU A 23 -7.34 0.20 -15.10
CA LEU A 23 -8.46 0.45 -14.20
C LEU A 23 -8.05 0.27 -12.73
N LEU A 24 -7.31 -0.79 -12.43
CA LEU A 24 -6.77 -1.03 -11.09
C LEU A 24 -5.87 0.12 -10.64
N GLU A 25 -4.89 0.52 -11.46
CA GLU A 25 -3.99 1.65 -11.22
C GLU A 25 -4.76 2.93 -10.92
N LYS A 26 -5.69 3.31 -11.80
CA LYS A 26 -6.49 4.51 -11.60
C LYS A 26 -7.28 4.47 -10.29
N THR A 27 -7.84 3.31 -9.94
CA THR A 27 -8.59 3.16 -8.69
C THR A 27 -7.68 3.31 -7.46
N LEU A 28 -6.45 2.81 -7.54
CA LEU A 28 -5.45 2.97 -6.47
C LEU A 28 -4.97 4.42 -6.33
N ILE A 29 -4.82 5.15 -7.46
CA ILE A 29 -4.51 6.59 -7.44
C ILE A 29 -5.63 7.33 -6.70
N ASP A 30 -6.88 7.15 -7.12
CA ASP A 30 -8.02 7.84 -6.52
C ASP A 30 -8.12 7.55 -5.01
N ALA A 31 -7.83 6.30 -4.59
CA ALA A 31 -7.80 5.92 -3.17
C ALA A 31 -6.69 6.66 -2.40
N LYS A 32 -5.48 6.74 -2.99
CA LYS A 32 -4.35 7.43 -2.37
C LYS A 32 -4.60 8.93 -2.27
N GLU A 33 -5.17 9.55 -3.30
CA GLU A 33 -5.54 10.97 -3.30
C GLU A 33 -6.55 11.24 -2.20
N LEU A 34 -7.63 10.45 -2.13
CA LEU A 34 -8.64 10.56 -1.08
C LEU A 34 -8.04 10.41 0.32
N PHE A 35 -7.12 9.46 0.51
CA PHE A 35 -6.40 9.32 1.78
C PHE A 35 -5.58 10.56 2.09
N SER A 36 -4.78 11.03 1.15
CA SER A 36 -3.84 12.15 1.34
C SER A 36 -4.56 13.48 1.62
N GLU A 37 -5.73 13.69 1.03
CA GLU A 37 -6.55 14.89 1.28
C GLU A 37 -7.10 14.95 2.70
N ASN A 38 -7.48 13.79 3.26
CA ASN A 38 -8.14 13.69 4.57
C ASN A 38 -7.18 13.44 5.73
N TYR A 39 -5.99 12.90 5.47
CA TYR A 39 -5.00 12.48 6.49
C TYR A 39 -3.63 13.12 6.25
N LYS A 40 -3.61 14.46 6.11
CA LYS A 40 -2.41 15.26 5.78
C LYS A 40 -1.28 15.13 6.79
N GLU A 41 -1.62 14.90 8.07
CA GLU A 41 -0.66 14.80 9.17
C GLU A 41 -0.12 13.37 9.36
N THR A 42 -0.19 12.55 8.32
CA THR A 42 0.28 11.15 8.37
C THR A 42 1.19 10.80 7.20
N LYS A 43 2.08 9.82 7.42
CA LYS A 43 2.94 9.21 6.41
C LYS A 43 2.51 7.76 6.18
N ILE A 44 2.21 7.39 4.95
CA ILE A 44 1.80 6.02 4.61
C ILE A 44 3.00 5.08 4.77
N MET A 45 2.78 3.99 5.50
CA MET A 45 3.73 2.87 5.65
C MET A 45 3.39 1.72 4.69
N HIS A 46 2.09 1.35 4.62
CA HIS A 46 1.60 0.25 3.79
C HIS A 46 0.27 0.60 3.13
N ILE A 47 0.10 0.15 1.89
CA ILE A 47 -1.17 0.16 1.17
C ILE A 47 -1.46 -1.29 0.78
N ILE A 48 -2.52 -1.87 1.32
CA ILE A 48 -2.83 -3.30 1.16
C ILE A 48 -4.23 -3.44 0.57
N ILE A 49 -4.35 -4.10 -0.58
CA ILE A 49 -5.65 -4.40 -1.16
C ILE A 49 -6.23 -5.60 -0.41
N GLN A 50 -7.32 -5.38 0.30
CA GLN A 50 -7.98 -6.40 1.09
C GLN A 50 -8.93 -7.25 0.27
N LYS A 51 -9.64 -6.61 -0.67
CA LYS A 51 -10.63 -7.28 -1.52
C LYS A 51 -10.74 -6.65 -2.89
N TYR A 52 -10.98 -7.49 -3.87
CA TYR A 52 -11.37 -7.13 -5.22
C TYR A 52 -12.82 -7.60 -5.43
N LEU A 53 -13.74 -6.71 -5.75
CA LEU A 53 -15.12 -7.07 -6.03
C LEU A 53 -15.46 -6.70 -7.48
N ILE A 54 -16.00 -7.66 -8.21
CA ILE A 54 -16.47 -7.51 -9.58
C ILE A 54 -17.93 -7.94 -9.61
N ASP A 55 -18.84 -7.00 -9.88
CA ASP A 55 -20.30 -7.20 -9.84
C ASP A 55 -20.79 -7.91 -8.56
N GLY A 56 -20.16 -7.54 -7.41
CA GLY A 56 -20.47 -8.10 -6.10
C GLY A 56 -19.77 -9.43 -5.79
N LYS A 57 -19.10 -10.06 -6.75
CA LYS A 57 -18.32 -11.27 -6.50
C LYS A 57 -16.94 -10.91 -5.93
N LEU A 58 -16.61 -11.56 -4.81
CA LEU A 58 -15.34 -11.35 -4.10
C LEU A 58 -14.21 -12.17 -4.72
N TYR A 59 -13.04 -11.52 -4.85
CA TYR A 59 -11.77 -12.14 -5.19
C TYR A 59 -10.69 -11.67 -4.20
N LEU A 60 -9.76 -12.54 -3.85
CA LEU A 60 -8.67 -12.27 -2.89
C LEU A 60 -7.36 -11.87 -3.59
N SER A 61 -7.33 -11.90 -4.91
CA SER A 61 -6.18 -11.52 -5.73
C SER A 61 -6.63 -10.76 -6.97
N PRO A 62 -5.75 -9.99 -7.63
CA PRO A 62 -6.09 -9.29 -8.86
C PRO A 62 -6.63 -10.23 -9.92
N GLN A 63 -7.78 -9.90 -10.49
CA GLN A 63 -8.36 -10.62 -11.61
C GLN A 63 -8.25 -9.77 -12.86
N TYR A 64 -7.62 -10.31 -13.91
CA TYR A 64 -7.49 -9.67 -15.20
C TYR A 64 -8.29 -10.42 -16.26
N ASN A 65 -8.69 -9.73 -17.31
CA ASN A 65 -9.47 -10.27 -18.43
C ASN A 65 -10.91 -10.74 -18.08
N ILE A 66 -11.43 -10.32 -16.93
CA ILE A 66 -12.82 -10.52 -16.56
C ILE A 66 -13.60 -9.26 -16.94
N LYS A 67 -14.77 -9.44 -17.58
CA LYS A 67 -15.73 -8.36 -17.80
C LYS A 67 -16.56 -8.10 -16.56
N GLY A 68 -16.95 -6.86 -16.35
CA GLY A 68 -17.83 -6.50 -15.26
C GLY A 68 -18.35 -5.07 -15.38
N ASN A 69 -19.55 -4.84 -14.86
CA ASN A 69 -20.17 -3.52 -14.84
C ASN A 69 -19.66 -2.65 -13.69
N ASN A 70 -19.33 -3.28 -12.56
CA ASN A 70 -18.84 -2.61 -11.37
C ASN A 70 -17.56 -3.26 -10.90
N PHE A 71 -16.59 -2.43 -10.61
CA PHE A 71 -15.32 -2.82 -9.97
C PHE A 71 -15.18 -2.06 -8.68
N CYS A 72 -14.88 -2.77 -7.57
CA CYS A 72 -14.63 -2.14 -6.28
C CYS A 72 -13.37 -2.73 -5.66
N LEU A 73 -12.57 -1.85 -5.06
CA LEU A 73 -11.42 -2.23 -4.22
C LEU A 73 -11.72 -1.84 -2.78
N GLU A 74 -11.49 -2.76 -1.84
CA GLU A 74 -11.28 -2.42 -0.43
C GLU A 74 -9.78 -2.36 -0.15
N ILE A 75 -9.32 -1.20 0.27
CA ILE A 75 -7.89 -0.90 0.43
C ILE A 75 -7.66 -0.47 1.88
N GLN A 76 -6.71 -1.12 2.54
CA GLN A 76 -6.24 -0.73 3.86
C GLN A 76 -5.00 0.15 3.74
N PHE A 77 -5.06 1.34 4.32
CA PHE A 77 -3.92 2.21 4.53
C PHE A 77 -3.43 2.05 5.97
N ARG A 78 -2.13 1.82 6.12
CA ARG A 78 -1.44 1.86 7.40
C ARG A 78 -0.49 3.02 7.38
N SER A 79 -0.64 3.93 8.32
CA SER A 79 0.12 5.18 8.36
C SER A 79 0.60 5.51 9.76
N ILE A 80 1.62 6.35 9.83
CA ILE A 80 2.23 6.85 11.06
C ILE A 80 2.10 8.37 11.10
N SER A 81 1.97 8.95 12.30
CA SER A 81 1.94 10.40 12.49
C SER A 81 3.20 11.06 11.95
N LEU A 82 3.05 12.17 11.22
CA LEU A 82 4.19 12.98 10.77
C LEU A 82 4.99 13.55 11.95
N SER A 83 4.35 13.95 13.04
CA SER A 83 5.05 14.46 14.22
C SER A 83 6.01 13.43 14.79
N LEU A 84 5.56 12.16 14.93
CA LEU A 84 6.43 11.08 15.42
C LEU A 84 7.58 10.80 14.44
N THR A 85 7.32 10.77 13.12
CA THR A 85 8.40 10.55 12.15
C THR A 85 9.45 11.66 12.21
N GLN A 86 9.03 12.92 12.34
CA GLN A 86 9.92 14.06 12.47
C GLN A 86 10.76 14.01 13.75
N GLU A 87 10.18 13.61 14.88
CA GLU A 87 10.91 13.41 16.13
C GLU A 87 11.98 12.34 16.00
N ILE A 88 11.64 11.17 15.43
CA ILE A 88 12.58 10.08 15.21
C ILE A 88 13.68 10.50 14.23
N GLU A 89 13.31 11.11 13.09
CA GLU A 89 14.26 11.58 12.08
C GLU A 89 15.23 12.61 12.66
N LYS A 90 14.75 13.57 13.46
CA LYS A 90 15.59 14.58 14.15
C LYS A 90 16.60 13.97 15.12
N VAL A 91 16.22 12.90 15.82
CA VAL A 91 17.15 12.19 16.72
C VAL A 91 18.24 11.47 15.93
N LEU A 92 17.86 10.75 14.87
CA LEU A 92 18.77 9.94 14.06
C LEU A 92 19.70 10.78 13.17
N GLU A 93 19.25 11.96 12.74
CA GLU A 93 20.04 12.92 11.96
C GLU A 93 21.32 13.35 12.71
N LYS A 94 21.27 13.47 14.05
CA LYS A 94 22.45 13.76 14.87
C LYS A 94 23.58 12.71 14.73
N TYR A 95 23.18 11.49 14.32
CA TYR A 95 24.10 10.37 14.08
C TYR A 95 24.33 10.12 12.58
N GLN A 96 23.91 11.05 11.71
CA GLN A 96 23.97 10.93 10.24
C GLN A 96 23.23 9.71 9.69
N ILE A 97 22.18 9.25 10.39
CA ILE A 97 21.33 8.12 9.99
C ILE A 97 20.09 8.68 9.31
N LYS A 98 19.88 8.28 8.04
CA LYS A 98 18.68 8.63 7.26
C LYS A 98 17.70 7.47 7.24
N ILE A 99 16.44 7.73 7.62
CA ILE A 99 15.36 6.75 7.47
C ILE A 99 14.90 6.74 6.00
N ILE A 100 14.88 5.56 5.40
CA ILE A 100 14.41 5.37 4.02
C ILE A 100 12.93 4.98 4.00
N GLN A 101 12.49 4.15 4.96
CA GLN A 101 11.14 3.58 4.99
C GLN A 101 10.72 3.24 6.42
N TYR A 102 9.42 3.35 6.68
CA TYR A 102 8.78 2.91 7.92
C TYR A 102 7.94 1.68 7.65
N PHE A 103 7.89 0.76 8.60
CA PHE A 103 7.09 -0.45 8.55
C PHE A 103 6.25 -0.59 9.82
N ASP A 104 4.99 -1.04 9.68
CA ASP A 104 4.14 -1.40 10.81
C ASP A 104 4.50 -2.79 11.32
N GLY A 105 5.12 -2.84 12.51
CA GLY A 105 5.54 -4.10 13.14
C GLY A 105 4.38 -5.06 13.44
N ASN A 106 3.18 -4.55 13.73
CA ASN A 106 2.01 -5.40 13.97
C ASN A 106 1.53 -6.04 12.66
N TYR A 107 1.55 -5.30 11.55
CA TYR A 107 1.25 -5.87 10.25
C TYR A 107 2.22 -6.99 9.90
N ILE A 108 3.52 -6.78 10.06
CA ILE A 108 4.54 -7.78 9.77
C ILE A 108 4.34 -9.04 10.62
N LYS A 109 4.13 -8.88 11.93
CA LYS A 109 3.86 -10.02 12.83
C LYS A 109 2.63 -10.81 12.43
N ASN A 110 1.54 -10.12 12.07
CA ASN A 110 0.27 -10.76 11.73
C ASN A 110 0.29 -11.42 10.33
N PHE A 111 1.10 -10.91 9.41
CA PHE A 111 1.23 -11.48 8.07
C PHE A 111 1.94 -12.85 8.11
N PHE A 112 2.96 -12.98 8.97
CA PHE A 112 3.71 -14.21 9.13
C PHE A 112 3.20 -14.98 10.36
N ASN A 113 2.38 -16.01 10.14
CA ASN A 113 1.86 -16.87 11.21
C ASN A 113 2.94 -17.75 11.85
N ASN A 114 4.14 -17.81 11.31
CA ASN A 114 5.24 -18.64 11.81
C ASN A 114 6.19 -17.82 12.70
N ASN A 115 6.46 -18.31 13.91
CA ASN A 115 7.38 -17.68 14.87
C ASN A 115 8.87 -18.03 14.63
N ASP A 116 9.17 -18.97 13.74
CA ASP A 116 10.54 -19.48 13.53
C ASP A 116 11.41 -18.55 12.68
N ILE A 117 10.81 -17.53 12.03
CA ILE A 117 11.54 -16.57 11.20
C ILE A 117 11.82 -15.30 12.02
N ASP A 118 13.07 -14.84 12.02
CA ASP A 118 13.45 -13.58 12.65
C ASP A 118 12.68 -12.38 12.09
N PHE A 119 12.39 -11.40 12.95
CA PHE A 119 11.61 -10.22 12.60
C PHE A 119 12.28 -9.40 11.48
N THR A 120 13.61 -9.34 11.43
CA THR A 120 14.37 -8.65 10.38
C THR A 120 14.14 -9.33 9.02
N GLN A 121 14.16 -10.67 8.98
CA GLN A 121 13.90 -11.44 7.77
C GLN A 121 12.45 -11.27 7.29
N LYS A 122 11.48 -11.24 8.22
CA LYS A 122 10.07 -10.95 7.93
C LYS A 122 9.91 -9.56 7.29
N THR A 123 10.55 -8.55 7.87
CA THR A 123 10.54 -7.17 7.34
C THR A 123 11.15 -7.11 5.94
N HIS A 124 12.28 -7.78 5.74
CA HIS A 124 12.94 -7.86 4.44
C HIS A 124 12.05 -8.54 3.38
N SER A 125 11.32 -9.59 3.76
CA SER A 125 10.38 -10.28 2.86
C SER A 125 9.22 -9.38 2.45
N ILE A 126 8.62 -8.63 3.40
CA ILE A 126 7.59 -7.63 3.09
C ILE A 126 8.14 -6.57 2.14
N LYS A 127 9.31 -6.01 2.44
CA LYS A 127 9.98 -5.03 1.57
C LYS A 127 10.18 -5.56 0.14
N ASN A 128 10.48 -6.84 0.00
CA ASN A 128 10.67 -7.50 -1.30
C ASN A 128 9.37 -7.97 -1.97
N GLY A 129 8.19 -7.71 -1.34
CA GLY A 129 6.89 -7.92 -1.94
C GLY A 129 6.38 -9.35 -1.85
N VAL A 130 6.62 -10.02 -0.73
CA VAL A 130 6.03 -11.33 -0.45
C VAL A 130 4.50 -11.28 -0.41
N ASN A 131 3.91 -10.13 -0.04
CA ASN A 131 2.47 -9.92 -0.12
C ASN A 131 2.10 -9.35 -1.49
N GLU A 132 1.52 -10.17 -2.37
CA GLU A 132 1.09 -9.78 -3.71
C GLU A 132 -0.01 -8.71 -3.72
N ASN A 133 -0.75 -8.56 -2.62
CA ASN A 133 -1.79 -7.55 -2.45
C ASN A 133 -1.25 -6.23 -1.87
N GLU A 134 0.01 -6.16 -1.51
CA GLU A 134 0.64 -4.94 -1.04
C GLU A 134 1.18 -4.11 -2.19
N VAL A 135 0.76 -2.85 -2.23
CA VAL A 135 1.25 -1.87 -3.21
C VAL A 135 2.58 -1.33 -2.73
N LYS A 136 3.66 -1.62 -3.44
CA LYS A 136 5.00 -1.18 -3.05
C LYS A 136 5.14 0.34 -3.18
N LEU A 137 5.56 0.97 -2.09
CA LEU A 137 5.94 2.37 -2.06
C LEU A 137 7.43 2.49 -2.36
N VAL A 138 7.80 2.86 -3.58
CA VAL A 138 9.21 2.93 -4.00
C VAL A 138 9.69 4.38 -4.06
N PRO A 139 10.89 4.70 -3.54
CA PRO A 139 11.52 6.00 -3.72
C PRO A 139 11.85 6.27 -5.19
N LYS A 140 11.74 7.53 -5.63
CA LYS A 140 11.83 8.02 -7.02
C LYS A 140 13.03 7.57 -7.89
N ASN A 141 14.08 6.94 -7.35
CA ASN A 141 15.39 6.83 -8.01
C ASN A 141 15.86 5.41 -8.38
N ILE A 142 14.98 4.42 -8.55
CA ILE A 142 15.38 3.04 -8.90
C ILE A 142 14.97 2.70 -10.33
N LYS A 143 15.95 2.41 -11.21
CA LYS A 143 15.77 2.24 -12.65
C LYS A 143 15.10 0.92 -13.12
N ASN A 144 14.95 -0.09 -12.29
CA ASN A 144 14.36 -1.39 -12.66
C ASN A 144 13.21 -1.75 -11.71
N LEU A 145 12.03 -1.25 -12.03
CA LEU A 145 10.88 -1.34 -11.17
C LEU A 145 9.81 -2.26 -11.76
N GLY A 146 9.28 -3.13 -10.92
CA GLY A 146 8.05 -3.87 -11.18
C GLY A 146 6.85 -2.95 -11.38
N PHE A 147 5.70 -3.53 -11.67
CA PHE A 147 4.51 -2.77 -12.06
C PHE A 147 4.04 -1.75 -11.01
N PHE A 148 3.88 -2.17 -9.78
CA PHE A 148 3.43 -1.28 -8.71
C PHE A 148 4.51 -0.25 -8.33
N GLU A 149 5.75 -0.53 -8.60
CA GLU A 149 6.89 0.34 -8.34
C GLU A 149 6.94 1.54 -9.29
N ARG A 150 6.59 1.37 -10.57
CA ARG A 150 6.49 2.46 -11.57
C ARG A 150 5.34 3.41 -11.29
N PHE A 151 4.28 2.86 -10.70
CA PHE A 151 3.05 3.57 -10.43
C PHE A 151 3.22 4.74 -9.44
N PHE A 152 4.01 4.55 -8.37
CA PHE A 152 4.24 5.59 -7.38
C PHE A 152 5.34 6.59 -7.73
N GLN A 153 6.13 6.35 -8.78
CA GLN A 153 7.09 7.34 -9.30
C GLN A 153 6.43 8.52 -10.03
N LEU A 154 5.22 8.33 -10.54
CA LEU A 154 4.49 9.36 -11.27
C LEU A 154 3.90 10.45 -10.36
N PHE A 155 3.84 10.23 -9.04
CA PHE A 155 3.11 11.08 -8.08
C PHE A 155 3.94 11.54 -6.87
N GLY A 156 5.24 11.46 -6.91
CA GLY A 156 6.13 11.98 -5.87
C GLY A 156 6.75 13.33 -6.22
#